data_66f193cbc97c9a9b3f4919e87c00358f
#
_entry.id   66f193cbc97c9a9b3f4919e87c00358f
#
_cell.length_a   1.000
_cell.length_b   1.000
_cell.length_c   1.000
_cell.angle_alpha   90.00
_cell.angle_beta   90.00
_cell.angle_gamma   90.00
#
_symmetry.space_group_name_H-M   'P 1'
#
loop_
_entity.id
_entity.type
_entity.pdbx_description
1 polymer ?
#
loop_
_entity_poly.entity_id
_entity_poly.type
_entity_poly.pdbx_seq_one_letter_code
_entity_poly.pdbx_strand_id
1 'polypeptide(L)'
;MKIGALVLAAGLALPALPASAETTSLAGDELRAAISGKTVYLNVSGFELPIVYSANGRMKGTMGAVTASFSRGDGSSDRGKWWVENDQLCQKWTSWMDGQSYCYKLTLNGDKVTWVRNDGRSGTARLGG
;
A
#
# COMPACT_ATOMS: atom_id res chain seq x y z
N MET A 1 30.33 -34.16 -44.86
CA MET A 1 30.16 -33.96 -44.55
C MET A 1 29.64 -33.39 -43.59
N LYS A 2 29.36 -33.10 -43.18
CA LYS A 2 29.01 -32.76 -42.47
C LYS A 2 28.81 -32.01 -41.62
N ILE A 3 28.46 -31.66 -41.17
CA ILE A 3 28.27 -31.08 -40.58
C ILE A 3 28.04 -30.50 -39.69
N GLY A 4 27.84 -30.23 -39.35
CA GLY A 4 27.58 -29.89 -38.55
C GLY A 4 27.16 -29.16 -37.80
N ALA A 5 26.93 -28.91 -37.48
CA ALA A 5 26.58 -28.34 -36.86
C ALA A 5 26.32 -27.81 -35.85
N LEU A 6 26.12 -27.54 -35.54
CA LEU A 6 25.95 -27.08 -34.81
C LEU A 6 25.61 -26.36 -34.00
N VAL A 7 25.41 -26.11 -33.69
CA VAL A 7 25.09 -25.57 -33.04
C VAL A 7 24.82 -25.00 -32.13
N LEU A 8 24.58 -24.82 -31.96
CA LEU A 8 24.33 -24.32 -31.27
C LEU A 8 24.01 -23.71 -30.42
N ALA A 9 23.77 -23.48 -30.17
CA ALA A 9 23.40 -23.12 -29.53
C ALA A 9 23.28 -22.61 -28.72
N ALA A 10 23.12 -22.30 -28.58
CA ALA A 10 22.98 -21.95 -27.96
C ALA A 10 22.79 -21.40 -27.03
N GLY A 11 23.00 -21.20 -26.58
CA GLY A 11 22.92 -20.74 -25.50
C GLY A 11 22.12 -19.80 -25.15
N LEU A 12 21.78 -19.67 -25.07
CA LEU A 12 20.96 -19.04 -24.77
C LEU A 12 20.73 -18.88 -23.52
N ALA A 13 21.31 -19.10 -22.73
CA ALA A 13 21.11 -18.87 -21.40
C ALA A 13 20.88 -17.46 -21.22
N LEU A 14 19.71 -17.12 -21.13
CA LEU A 14 19.40 -15.84 -20.78
C LEU A 14 19.78 -15.61 -19.38
N PRO A 15 20.50 -14.60 -19.07
CA PRO A 15 20.77 -14.27 -17.70
C PRO A 15 19.45 -14.01 -17.03
N ALA A 16 19.25 -14.66 -15.94
CA ALA A 16 18.11 -14.36 -15.13
C ALA A 16 18.21 -12.92 -14.74
N LEU A 17 17.26 -12.16 -15.12
CA LEU A 17 17.20 -10.79 -14.67
C LEU A 17 17.04 -10.80 -13.18
N PRO A 18 17.72 -9.92 -12.48
CA PRO A 18 17.51 -9.82 -11.06
C PRO A 18 16.06 -9.55 -10.85
N ALA A 19 15.50 -10.28 -9.96
CA ALA A 19 14.12 -10.08 -9.65
C ALA A 19 14.01 -8.77 -8.90
N SER A 20 13.99 -7.69 -9.62
CA SER A 20 13.62 -6.45 -9.00
C SER A 20 12.12 -6.50 -8.83
N ALA A 21 11.66 -6.14 -7.65
CA ALA A 21 10.25 -6.09 -7.40
C ALA A 21 9.64 -5.09 -8.36
N GLU A 22 8.74 -5.56 -9.16
CA GLU A 22 8.05 -4.69 -10.09
C GLU A 22 7.09 -3.80 -9.34
N THR A 23 7.00 -2.56 -9.76
CA THR A 23 6.00 -1.65 -9.25
C THR A 23 4.66 -1.99 -9.89
N THR A 24 3.68 -2.30 -9.08
CA THR A 24 2.36 -2.68 -9.55
C THR A 24 1.33 -1.67 -9.08
N SER A 25 0.57 -1.13 -10.01
CA SER A 25 -0.58 -0.29 -9.67
C SER A 25 -1.70 -1.21 -9.21
N LEU A 26 -2.21 -0.97 -8.02
CA LEU A 26 -3.28 -1.78 -7.48
C LEU A 26 -4.63 -1.26 -7.98
N ALA A 27 -5.49 -2.15 -8.42
CA ALA A 27 -6.78 -1.78 -8.97
C ALA A 27 -7.84 -2.82 -8.64
N GLY A 28 -9.08 -2.39 -8.56
CA GLY A 28 -10.24 -3.27 -8.46
C GLY A 28 -10.12 -4.33 -7.37
N ASP A 29 -10.38 -5.57 -7.74
CA ASP A 29 -10.36 -6.68 -6.79
C ASP A 29 -8.97 -6.96 -6.24
N GLU A 30 -7.94 -6.69 -7.03
CA GLU A 30 -6.57 -6.85 -6.54
C GLU A 30 -6.26 -5.86 -5.42
N LEU A 31 -6.74 -4.63 -5.57
CA LEU A 31 -6.58 -3.63 -4.54
C LEU A 31 -7.31 -4.05 -3.27
N ARG A 32 -8.54 -4.49 -3.42
CA ARG A 32 -9.32 -4.95 -2.27
C ARG A 32 -8.62 -6.12 -1.57
N ALA A 33 -8.14 -7.09 -2.34
CA ALA A 33 -7.48 -8.25 -1.77
C ALA A 33 -6.17 -7.88 -1.07
N ALA A 34 -5.44 -6.92 -1.62
CA ALA A 34 -4.17 -6.50 -1.05
C ALA A 34 -4.35 -5.80 0.29
N ILE A 35 -5.49 -5.16 0.50
CA ILE A 35 -5.73 -4.33 1.69
C ILE A 35 -6.56 -5.04 2.74
N SER A 36 -7.50 -5.90 2.33
CA SER A 36 -8.41 -6.56 3.27
C SER A 36 -7.65 -7.40 4.29
N GLY A 37 -7.92 -7.14 5.55
CA GLY A 37 -7.32 -7.88 6.65
C GLY A 37 -5.87 -7.53 6.91
N LYS A 38 -5.36 -6.47 6.30
CA LYS A 38 -3.96 -6.10 6.45
C LYS A 38 -3.80 -4.87 7.32
N THR A 39 -2.61 -4.73 7.87
CA THR A 39 -2.21 -3.50 8.54
C THR A 39 -1.30 -2.74 7.59
N VAL A 40 -1.62 -1.49 7.37
CA VAL A 40 -0.78 -0.59 6.59
C VAL A 40 -0.10 0.36 7.56
N TYR A 41 1.21 0.44 7.47
CA TYR A 41 1.97 1.34 8.34
C TYR A 41 2.26 2.61 7.54
N LEU A 42 1.47 3.62 7.81
CA LEU A 42 1.57 4.89 7.11
C LEU A 42 2.78 5.66 7.61
N ASN A 43 3.60 6.16 6.70
CA ASN A 43 4.74 6.99 7.09
C ASN A 43 4.25 8.42 7.31
N VAL A 44 4.37 8.87 8.55
CA VAL A 44 4.01 10.24 8.91
C VAL A 44 5.25 10.87 9.52
N SER A 45 5.95 11.67 8.72
CA SER A 45 7.16 12.38 9.18
C SER A 45 8.17 11.46 9.87
N GLY A 46 8.39 10.28 9.29
CA GLY A 46 9.36 9.32 9.84
C GLY A 46 8.79 8.36 10.87
N PHE A 47 7.57 8.58 11.33
CA PHE A 47 6.90 7.65 12.24
C PHE A 47 5.95 6.78 11.44
N GLU A 48 5.73 5.56 11.91
CA GLU A 48 4.74 4.68 11.30
C GLU A 48 3.46 4.72 12.10
N LEU A 49 2.37 4.97 11.39
CA LEU A 49 1.04 4.97 11.97
C LEU A 49 0.31 3.73 11.45
N PRO A 50 0.06 2.74 12.30
CA PRO A 50 -0.61 1.53 11.85
C PRO A 50 -2.10 1.78 11.61
N ILE A 51 -2.57 1.34 10.44
CA ILE A 51 -3.97 1.37 10.10
C ILE A 51 -4.38 -0.05 9.75
N VAL A 52 -5.33 -0.59 10.51
CA VAL A 52 -5.87 -1.91 10.26
C VAL A 52 -7.08 -1.78 9.36
N TYR A 53 -7.06 -2.47 8.23
CA TYR A 53 -8.17 -2.49 7.28
C TYR A 53 -8.86 -3.83 7.37
N SER A 54 -10.01 -3.86 8.01
CA SER A 54 -10.76 -5.11 8.16
C SER A 54 -11.51 -5.45 6.88
N ALA A 55 -11.67 -6.73 6.62
CA ALA A 55 -12.34 -7.19 5.41
C ALA A 55 -13.78 -6.69 5.30
N ASN A 56 -14.39 -6.34 6.43
CA ASN A 56 -15.78 -5.87 6.45
C ASN A 56 -15.92 -4.38 6.10
N GLY A 57 -14.85 -3.72 5.70
CA GLY A 57 -14.91 -2.31 5.32
C GLY A 57 -14.68 -1.34 6.45
N ARG A 58 -14.28 -1.83 7.62
CA ARG A 58 -13.95 -0.96 8.74
C ARG A 58 -12.45 -0.80 8.83
N MET A 59 -12.03 0.31 9.41
CA MET A 59 -10.61 0.54 9.63
C MET A 59 -10.40 1.20 10.98
N LYS A 60 -9.19 1.04 11.49
CA LYS A 60 -8.80 1.64 12.76
C LYS A 60 -7.34 2.08 12.67
N GLY A 61 -7.10 3.31 13.05
CA GLY A 61 -5.74 3.85 13.13
C GLY A 61 -5.37 4.12 14.57
N THR A 62 -4.08 3.96 14.87
CA THR A 62 -3.59 4.18 16.22
C THR A 62 -2.27 4.93 16.11
N MET A 63 -2.18 6.07 16.78
CA MET A 63 -0.94 6.80 16.85
C MET A 63 -0.03 6.15 17.86
N GLY A 64 1.27 6.17 17.59
CA GLY A 64 2.25 5.68 18.56
C GLY A 64 2.35 6.59 19.75
N ALA A 65 3.01 6.10 20.80
CA ALA A 65 3.13 6.84 22.05
C ALA A 65 3.74 8.22 21.88
N VAL A 66 4.70 8.36 20.97
CA VAL A 66 5.36 9.64 20.72
C VAL A 66 4.40 10.65 20.13
N THR A 67 3.63 10.23 19.15
CA THR A 67 2.67 11.13 18.50
C THR A 67 1.46 11.38 19.39
N ALA A 68 1.08 10.42 20.21
CA ALA A 68 -0.05 10.56 21.11
C ALA A 68 0.17 11.68 22.12
N SER A 69 1.42 11.94 22.49
CA SER A 69 1.72 13.01 23.44
C SER A 69 1.41 14.40 22.87
N PHE A 70 1.29 14.52 21.57
CA PHE A 70 0.97 15.79 20.92
C PHE A 70 -0.53 15.93 20.60
N SER A 71 -1.29 14.85 20.72
CA SER A 71 -2.66 14.81 20.28
C SER A 71 -3.69 14.88 21.40
N ARG A 72 -3.24 15.01 22.62
CA ARG A 72 -4.09 15.14 23.78
C ARG A 72 -5.07 13.99 23.97
N GLY A 73 -4.55 12.80 23.99
CA GLY A 73 -5.34 11.66 24.40
C GLY A 73 -6.40 11.24 23.41
N ASP A 74 -7.43 12.02 23.24
CA ASP A 74 -8.56 11.64 22.38
C ASP A 74 -8.19 11.50 20.92
N GLY A 75 -7.08 12.07 20.48
CA GLY A 75 -6.61 11.97 19.12
C GLY A 75 -5.72 10.77 18.85
N SER A 76 -5.46 9.93 19.85
CA SER A 76 -4.49 8.84 19.70
C SER A 76 -4.99 7.68 18.86
N SER A 77 -6.28 7.56 18.63
CA SER A 77 -6.82 6.54 17.74
C SER A 77 -8.12 7.03 17.15
N ASP A 78 -8.47 6.46 16.01
CA ASP A 78 -9.73 6.75 15.37
C ASP A 78 -10.19 5.54 14.57
N ARG A 79 -11.45 5.52 14.23
CA ARG A 79 -12.06 4.48 13.44
C ARG A 79 -12.67 5.10 12.21
N GLY A 80 -12.88 4.28 11.21
CA GLY A 80 -13.47 4.75 9.99
C GLY A 80 -13.93 3.63 9.09
N LYS A 81 -14.17 3.98 7.86
CA LYS A 81 -14.64 3.07 6.83
C LYS A 81 -13.74 3.18 5.62
N TRP A 82 -13.59 2.07 4.92
CA TRP A 82 -12.84 2.04 3.68
C TRP A 82 -13.59 1.25 2.63
N TRP A 83 -13.34 1.57 1.39
CA TRP A 83 -13.95 0.89 0.25
C TRP A 83 -13.07 1.10 -0.97
N VAL A 84 -13.34 0.35 -2.02
CA VAL A 84 -12.63 0.50 -3.29
C VAL A 84 -13.59 1.11 -4.29
N GLU A 85 -13.14 2.17 -4.93
CA GLU A 85 -13.95 2.89 -5.91
C GLU A 85 -13.03 3.47 -6.97
N ASN A 86 -13.35 3.25 -8.26
CA ASN A 86 -12.54 3.78 -9.36
C ASN A 86 -11.06 3.42 -9.24
N ASP A 87 -10.81 2.16 -8.86
CA ASP A 87 -9.46 1.64 -8.68
C ASP A 87 -8.65 2.41 -7.65
N GLN A 88 -9.32 2.98 -6.68
CA GLN A 88 -8.70 3.71 -5.59
C GLN A 88 -9.17 3.16 -4.26
N LEU A 89 -8.29 3.25 -3.28
CA LEU A 89 -8.65 2.98 -1.90
C LEU A 89 -9.26 4.25 -1.33
N CYS A 90 -10.53 4.22 -1.01
CA CYS A 90 -11.22 5.37 -0.44
C CYS A 90 -11.48 5.12 1.02
N GLN A 91 -11.45 6.17 1.80
CA GLN A 91 -11.64 6.05 3.24
C GLN A 91 -12.18 7.31 3.85
N LYS A 92 -12.80 7.14 4.99
CA LYS A 92 -13.38 8.23 5.76
C LYS A 92 -13.21 7.93 7.23
N TRP A 93 -12.47 8.76 7.92
CA TRP A 93 -12.31 8.67 9.37
C TRP A 93 -13.51 9.28 10.08
N THR A 94 -13.74 8.89 11.30
CA THR A 94 -14.79 9.49 12.10
C THR A 94 -14.41 10.92 12.50
N SER A 95 -13.19 11.10 12.98
CA SER A 95 -12.72 12.40 13.47
C SER A 95 -11.49 12.90 12.74
N TRP A 96 -10.53 12.02 12.48
CA TRP A 96 -9.30 12.42 11.79
C TRP A 96 -9.62 13.00 10.42
N MET A 97 -8.80 13.94 9.98
CA MET A 97 -8.95 14.61 8.70
C MET A 97 -10.33 15.25 8.54
N ASP A 98 -10.84 15.76 9.65
CA ASP A 98 -12.15 16.44 9.71
C ASP A 98 -13.30 15.57 9.21
N GLY A 99 -13.17 14.25 9.28
CA GLY A 99 -14.19 13.33 8.81
C GLY A 99 -14.42 13.38 7.30
N GLN A 100 -13.49 13.92 6.55
CA GLN A 100 -13.62 14.02 5.09
C GLN A 100 -13.26 12.71 4.42
N SER A 101 -13.91 12.42 3.28
CA SER A 101 -13.56 11.26 2.48
C SER A 101 -12.41 11.59 1.55
N TYR A 102 -11.48 10.66 1.43
CA TYR A 102 -10.36 10.79 0.50
C TYR A 102 -10.16 9.48 -0.22
N CYS A 103 -9.68 9.55 -1.44
CA CYS A 103 -9.37 8.37 -2.24
C CYS A 103 -7.91 8.40 -2.64
N TYR A 104 -7.28 7.24 -2.68
CA TYR A 104 -5.85 7.09 -2.88
C TYR A 104 -5.57 6.08 -3.97
N LYS A 105 -4.73 6.46 -4.91
CA LYS A 105 -4.16 5.48 -5.84
C LYS A 105 -2.95 4.87 -5.17
N LEU A 106 -2.87 3.55 -5.21
CA LEU A 106 -1.79 2.83 -4.56
C LEU A 106 -0.94 2.11 -5.59
N THR A 107 0.38 2.23 -5.43
CA THR A 107 1.34 1.41 -6.14
C THR A 107 2.11 0.59 -5.12
N LEU A 108 2.36 -0.66 -5.46
CA LEU A 108 3.02 -1.59 -4.56
C LEU A 108 4.32 -2.07 -5.18
N ASN A 109 5.39 -2.02 -4.40
CA ASN A 109 6.68 -2.53 -4.78
C ASN A 109 7.21 -3.33 -3.59
N GLY A 110 7.09 -4.67 -3.66
CA GLY A 110 7.33 -5.49 -2.49
C GLY A 110 6.28 -5.20 -1.42
N ASP A 111 6.72 -4.77 -0.27
CA ASP A 111 5.82 -4.33 0.80
C ASP A 111 5.70 -2.80 0.87
N LYS A 112 6.41 -2.10 -0.01
CA LYS A 112 6.37 -0.64 0.01
C LYS A 112 5.22 -0.14 -0.83
N VAL A 113 4.41 0.70 -0.22
CA VAL A 113 3.26 1.34 -0.87
C VAL A 113 3.60 2.80 -1.13
N THR A 114 3.33 3.25 -2.33
CA THR A 114 3.33 4.67 -2.65
C THR A 114 1.89 5.04 -2.92
N TRP A 115 1.43 6.13 -2.31
CA TRP A 115 0.04 6.54 -2.50
C TRP A 115 -0.02 7.97 -3.00
N VAL A 116 -1.05 8.22 -3.81
CA VAL A 116 -1.37 9.56 -4.29
C VAL A 116 -2.83 9.81 -3.99
N ARG A 117 -3.09 10.82 -3.19
CA ARG A 117 -4.43 11.18 -2.78
C ARG A 117 -5.12 12.00 -3.87
N ASN A 118 -6.43 11.97 -3.88
CA ASN A 118 -7.19 12.64 -4.94
C ASN A 118 -7.04 14.15 -4.94
N ASP A 119 -6.45 14.74 -3.90
CA ASP A 119 -6.14 16.17 -3.90
C ASP A 119 -4.69 16.46 -4.29
N GLY A 120 -3.96 15.44 -4.73
CA GLY A 120 -2.59 15.60 -5.20
C GLY A 120 -1.51 15.34 -4.17
N ARG A 121 -1.87 15.16 -2.91
CA ARG A 121 -0.88 14.81 -1.90
C ARG A 121 -0.40 13.38 -2.11
N SER A 122 0.82 13.11 -1.72
CA SER A 122 1.38 11.78 -1.89
C SER A 122 2.26 11.42 -0.70
N GLY A 123 2.56 10.15 -0.57
CA GLY A 123 3.40 9.67 0.49
C GLY A 123 3.68 8.19 0.34
N THR A 124 4.24 7.62 1.38
CA THR A 124 4.60 6.21 1.40
C THR A 124 4.04 5.51 2.62
N ALA A 125 3.94 4.20 2.50
CA ALA A 125 3.50 3.34 3.58
C ALA A 125 4.14 1.97 3.39
N ARG A 126 3.99 1.11 4.39
CA ARG A 126 4.48 -0.26 4.33
C ARG A 126 3.30 -1.18 4.58
N LEU A 127 3.17 -2.19 3.74
CA LEU A 127 2.10 -3.17 3.88
C LEU A 127 2.55 -4.28 4.81
N GLY A 128 1.81 -4.47 5.89
CA GLY A 128 2.07 -5.56 6.82
C GLY A 128 1.24 -6.77 6.48
N GLY A 129 1.64 -7.90 7.01
CA GLY A 129 0.95 -9.16 6.79
C GLY A 129 -0.24 -9.39 7.67
#